data_3a079b638b911c6b0d8fe7e0a7745a91
#
_entry.id   3a079b638b911c6b0d8fe7e0a7745a91
#
_cell.length_a   1.000
_cell.length_b   1.000
_cell.length_c   1.000
_cell.angle_alpha   90.00
_cell.angle_beta   90.00
_cell.angle_gamma   90.00
#
_symmetry.space_group_name_H-M   'P 1'
#
loop_
_entity.id
_entity.type
_entity.pdbx_description
1 polymer ?
#
loop_
_entity_poly.entity_id
_entity_poly.type
_entity_poly.pdbx_seq_one_letter_code
_entity_poly.pdbx_strand_id
1 'polypeptide(L)'
;MGKPKILVVDDEESLCEILQFNLEVEGYDVSVAYSAEQALTMHPEQYALILLDVMMGETSGFRMARTLKENPLTASVPIIFCTARDTEDDTVVGLTVSYTHLRAH
;
A
#
# COMPACT_ATOMS: atom_id res chain seq x y z
N MET A 1 -9.77 -10.19 -18.14
CA MET A 1 -10.01 -9.80 -17.95
C MET A 1 -9.88 -8.62 -17.33
N GLY A 2 -9.99 -8.11 -16.51
CA GLY A 2 -9.83 -6.89 -15.96
C GLY A 2 -8.44 -6.57 -15.62
N LYS A 3 -8.20 -5.34 -15.31
CA LYS A 3 -6.89 -4.94 -14.93
C LYS A 3 -6.69 -5.31 -13.48
N PRO A 4 -5.48 -5.60 -13.08
CA PRO A 4 -5.21 -5.86 -11.68
C PRO A 4 -5.53 -4.61 -10.86
N LYS A 5 -6.08 -4.80 -9.69
CA LYS A 5 -6.47 -3.69 -8.86
C LYS A 5 -5.42 -3.40 -7.81
N ILE A 6 -5.06 -2.15 -7.68
CA ILE A 6 -4.08 -1.74 -6.68
C ILE A 6 -4.73 -0.72 -5.77
N LEU A 7 -4.54 -0.87 -4.47
CA LEU A 7 -5.03 0.08 -3.50
C LEU A 7 -3.84 0.86 -2.99
N VAL A 8 -3.89 2.18 -3.09
CA VAL A 8 -2.84 3.05 -2.58
C VAL A 8 -3.36 3.67 -1.30
N VAL A 9 -2.66 3.52 -0.21
CA VAL A 9 -3.06 4.04 1.08
C VAL A 9 -2.02 5.02 1.59
N ASP A 10 -2.34 6.31 1.58
CA ASP A 10 -1.40 7.32 1.96
C ASP A 10 -2.20 8.56 2.29
N ASP A 11 -1.86 9.29 3.33
CA ASP A 11 -2.62 10.46 3.72
C ASP A 11 -2.21 11.71 2.97
N GLU A 12 -1.22 11.62 2.07
CA GLU A 12 -0.83 12.76 1.30
C GLU A 12 -1.47 12.72 -0.06
N GLU A 13 -2.40 13.60 -0.32
CA GLU A 13 -3.16 13.54 -1.55
C GLU A 13 -2.32 13.69 -2.80
N SER A 14 -1.33 14.55 -2.77
CA SER A 14 -0.51 14.74 -3.95
C SER A 14 0.22 13.49 -4.32
N LEU A 15 0.73 12.77 -3.34
CA LEU A 15 1.46 11.57 -3.61
C LEU A 15 0.52 10.51 -4.14
N CYS A 16 -0.68 10.43 -3.60
CA CYS A 16 -1.66 9.48 -4.08
C CYS A 16 -2.00 9.75 -5.55
N GLU A 17 -2.12 11.00 -5.91
CA GLU A 17 -2.43 11.33 -7.29
C GLU A 17 -1.33 10.93 -8.22
N ILE A 18 -0.10 11.16 -7.82
CA ILE A 18 1.03 10.80 -8.64
C ILE A 18 1.11 9.30 -8.83
N LEU A 19 0.95 8.57 -7.75
CA LEU A 19 1.01 7.12 -7.83
C LEU A 19 -0.14 6.58 -8.66
N GLN A 20 -1.33 7.15 -8.49
CA GLN A 20 -2.47 6.67 -9.22
C GLN A 20 -2.26 6.90 -10.72
N PHE A 21 -1.80 8.08 -11.08
CA PHE A 21 -1.59 8.38 -12.49
C PHE A 21 -0.56 7.44 -13.08
N ASN A 22 0.57 7.29 -12.42
CA ASN A 22 1.63 6.47 -12.98
C ASN A 22 1.23 5.01 -13.10
N LEU A 23 0.51 4.50 -12.13
CA LEU A 23 0.12 3.11 -12.18
C LEU A 23 -1.00 2.89 -13.20
N GLU A 24 -1.86 3.86 -13.38
CA GLU A 24 -2.90 3.71 -14.37
C GLU A 24 -2.32 3.73 -15.78
N VAL A 25 -1.27 4.50 -15.97
CA VAL A 25 -0.60 4.51 -17.26
C VAL A 25 -0.02 3.12 -17.55
N GLU A 26 0.39 2.40 -16.52
CA GLU A 26 0.94 1.09 -16.71
C GLU A 26 -0.12 0.01 -16.86
N GLY A 27 -1.36 0.36 -16.77
CA GLY A 27 -2.42 -0.59 -17.02
C GLY A 27 -3.10 -1.15 -15.79
N TYR A 28 -2.94 -0.52 -14.65
CA TYR A 28 -3.58 -1.01 -13.43
C TYR A 28 -4.84 -0.21 -13.11
N ASP A 29 -5.73 -0.81 -12.35
CA ASP A 29 -6.92 -0.16 -11.91
C ASP A 29 -6.64 0.28 -10.48
N VAL A 30 -6.53 1.56 -10.22
CA VAL A 30 -6.03 2.06 -8.95
C VAL A 30 -7.11 2.79 -8.16
N SER A 31 -7.21 2.44 -6.88
CA SER A 31 -8.07 3.15 -5.96
C SER A 31 -7.19 3.74 -4.89
N VAL A 32 -7.64 4.79 -4.26
CA VAL A 32 -6.85 5.48 -3.26
C VAL A 32 -7.63 5.60 -1.97
N ALA A 33 -6.96 5.39 -0.86
CA ALA A 33 -7.51 5.64 0.46
C ALA A 33 -6.56 6.57 1.18
N TYR A 34 -7.10 7.52 1.93
CA TYR A 34 -6.28 8.49 2.59
C TYR A 34 -6.07 8.17 4.07
N SER A 35 -6.57 7.05 4.53
CA SER A 35 -6.32 6.61 5.89
C SER A 35 -6.47 5.11 5.96
N ALA A 36 -5.96 4.53 7.01
CA ALA A 36 -6.10 3.10 7.20
C ALA A 36 -7.56 2.73 7.38
N GLU A 37 -8.28 3.55 8.11
CA GLU A 37 -9.68 3.28 8.36
C GLU A 37 -10.47 3.28 7.06
N GLN A 38 -10.20 4.23 6.19
CA GLN A 38 -10.89 4.28 4.93
C GLN A 38 -10.55 3.04 4.11
N ALA A 39 -9.29 2.68 4.08
CA ALA A 39 -8.86 1.54 3.30
C ALA A 39 -9.53 0.25 3.76
N LEU A 40 -9.69 0.11 5.05
CA LEU A 40 -10.30 -1.11 5.57
C LEU A 40 -11.78 -1.23 5.20
N THR A 41 -12.42 -0.13 4.85
CA THR A 41 -13.80 -0.18 4.42
C THR A 41 -13.93 -0.42 2.93
N MET A 42 -12.83 -0.48 2.21
CA MET A 42 -12.85 -0.59 0.76
C MET A 42 -12.65 -2.01 0.26
N HIS A 43 -12.85 -2.98 1.12
CA HIS A 43 -12.72 -4.39 0.76
C HIS A 43 -11.30 -4.68 0.25
N PRO A 44 -10.30 -4.48 1.09
CA PRO A 44 -8.92 -4.66 0.65
C PRO A 44 -8.63 -6.06 0.12
N GLU A 45 -9.45 -7.04 0.48
CA GLU A 45 -9.22 -8.39 0.00
C GLU A 45 -9.44 -8.50 -1.52
N GLN A 46 -10.05 -7.49 -2.14
CA GLN A 46 -10.29 -7.55 -3.56
C GLN A 46 -9.16 -7.01 -4.38
N TYR A 47 -8.13 -6.52 -3.75
CA TYR A 47 -7.03 -5.90 -4.48
C TYR A 47 -5.90 -6.89 -4.70
N ALA A 48 -5.22 -6.74 -5.81
CA ALA A 48 -4.07 -7.58 -6.12
C ALA A 48 -2.83 -7.14 -5.37
N LEU A 49 -2.81 -5.87 -4.93
CA LEU A 49 -1.66 -5.32 -4.25
C LEU A 49 -2.08 -4.11 -3.46
N ILE A 50 -1.48 -3.89 -2.32
CA ILE A 50 -1.70 -2.70 -1.53
C ILE A 50 -0.38 -1.97 -1.36
N LEU A 51 -0.34 -0.70 -1.78
CA LEU A 51 0.81 0.14 -1.54
C LEU A 51 0.47 0.95 -0.32
N LEU A 52 1.24 0.84 0.73
CA LEU A 52 0.87 1.32 2.03
C LEU A 52 1.95 2.23 2.57
N ASP A 53 1.58 3.46 2.89
CA ASP A 53 2.53 4.39 3.46
C ASP A 53 2.82 3.98 4.90
N VAL A 54 4.07 4.04 5.27
CA VAL A 54 4.48 3.68 6.60
C VAL A 54 4.01 4.70 7.60
N MET A 55 4.07 5.99 7.25
CA MET A 55 3.74 7.02 8.20
C MET A 55 2.44 7.68 7.84
N MET A 56 1.36 7.34 8.47
CA MET A 56 0.10 7.91 8.17
C MET A 56 -0.60 8.38 9.40
N GLY A 57 -0.55 9.59 9.67
CA GLY A 57 -1.31 10.15 10.74
C GLY A 57 -1.17 9.37 12.02
N GLU A 58 -2.26 8.99 12.60
CA GLU A 58 -2.20 8.30 13.83
C GLU A 58 -2.01 6.83 13.71
N THR A 59 -2.34 6.24 12.60
CA THR A 59 -2.18 4.81 12.45
C THR A 59 -1.03 4.55 11.53
N SER A 60 -0.04 3.86 12.01
CA SER A 60 1.10 3.60 11.15
C SER A 60 0.76 2.55 10.13
N GLY A 61 1.45 2.59 9.02
CA GLY A 61 1.28 1.61 8.00
C GLY A 61 1.58 0.21 8.48
N PHE A 62 2.56 0.08 9.38
CA PHE A 62 2.89 -1.23 9.91
C PHE A 62 1.73 -1.81 10.69
N ARG A 63 1.00 -0.96 11.40
CA ARG A 63 -0.11 -1.44 12.17
C ARG A 63 -1.21 -1.92 11.25
N MET A 64 -1.48 -1.19 10.18
CA MET A 64 -2.48 -1.61 9.24
C MET A 64 -2.05 -2.91 8.59
N ALA A 65 -0.77 -3.04 8.25
CA ALA A 65 -0.29 -4.26 7.63
C ALA A 65 -0.50 -5.46 8.54
N ARG A 66 -0.28 -5.27 9.82
CA ARG A 66 -0.50 -6.36 10.75
C ARG A 66 -1.98 -6.72 10.78
N THR A 67 -2.87 -5.75 10.79
CA THR A 67 -4.29 -6.02 10.78
C THR A 67 -4.68 -6.81 9.54
N LEU A 68 -4.12 -6.44 8.39
CA LEU A 68 -4.43 -7.14 7.17
C LEU A 68 -3.90 -8.57 7.19
N LYS A 69 -2.71 -8.76 7.75
CA LYS A 69 -2.14 -10.10 7.77
C LYS A 69 -2.82 -11.01 8.78
N GLU A 70 -3.46 -10.45 9.77
CA GLU A 70 -4.15 -11.26 10.75
C GLU A 70 -5.55 -11.64 10.30
N ASN A 71 -6.05 -11.05 9.24
CA ASN A 71 -7.38 -11.35 8.77
C ASN A 71 -7.27 -12.36 7.64
N PRO A 72 -7.87 -13.52 7.74
CA PRO A 72 -7.76 -14.53 6.71
C PRO A 72 -8.19 -14.05 5.32
N LEU A 73 -9.09 -13.08 5.24
CA LEU A 73 -9.53 -12.62 3.95
C LEU A 73 -8.47 -11.79 3.25
N THR A 74 -7.62 -11.12 4.00
CA THR A 74 -6.64 -10.24 3.40
C THR A 74 -5.21 -10.72 3.57
N ALA A 75 -5.03 -11.81 4.29
CA ALA A 75 -3.67 -12.24 4.65
C ALA A 75 -2.79 -12.50 3.44
N SER A 76 -3.38 -12.91 2.34
CA SER A 76 -2.56 -13.22 1.18
C SER A 76 -2.37 -12.06 0.22
N VAL A 77 -2.97 -10.91 0.49
CA VAL A 77 -2.80 -9.77 -0.40
C VAL A 77 -1.41 -9.19 -0.20
N PRO A 78 -0.61 -9.06 -1.24
CA PRO A 78 0.73 -8.52 -1.08
C PRO A 78 0.69 -7.06 -0.67
N ILE A 79 1.61 -6.66 0.20
CA ILE A 79 1.71 -5.31 0.67
C ILE A 79 3.11 -4.81 0.41
N ILE A 80 3.22 -3.66 -0.22
CA ILE A 80 4.50 -3.01 -0.40
C ILE A 80 4.45 -1.71 0.35
N PHE A 81 5.42 -1.48 1.22
CA PHE A 81 5.46 -0.25 1.97
C PHE A 81 6.09 0.84 1.16
N CYS A 82 5.45 2.00 1.14
CA CYS A 82 5.98 3.13 0.44
C CYS A 82 6.28 4.16 1.46
N THR A 83 7.32 4.93 1.32
CA THR A 83 7.57 5.96 2.22
C THR A 83 8.11 7.13 1.47
N ALA A 84 7.65 8.28 1.77
CA ALA A 84 8.14 9.44 1.13
C ALA A 84 9.34 9.93 1.83
N ARG A 85 9.81 9.33 2.96
CA ARG A 85 10.88 9.79 3.58
C ARG A 85 12.07 9.47 2.91
N ASP A 86 12.99 10.22 2.83
CA ASP A 86 14.14 9.97 2.21
C ASP A 86 15.07 9.38 3.08
N THR A 87 15.37 8.21 3.05
CA THR A 87 16.31 7.66 3.90
C THR A 87 17.39 7.32 3.12
N GLU A 88 18.46 7.60 3.53
CA GLU A 88 19.50 7.41 2.77
C GLU A 88 19.74 6.09 2.43
N ASP A 89 19.46 5.22 3.10
CA ASP A 89 19.87 3.96 2.69
C ASP A 89 18.85 3.39 1.98
N ASP A 90 17.95 3.98 1.57
CA ASP A 90 17.02 3.39 1.05
C ASP A 90 17.00 3.24 -0.21
N THR A 91 17.65 2.69 -0.59
CA THR A 91 17.76 2.40 -1.78
C THR A 91 16.62 1.90 -2.39
N VAL A 92 15.76 1.46 -1.78
CA VAL A 92 14.75 0.93 -2.45
C VAL A 92 13.88 1.90 -2.84
N VAL A 93 14.27 3.08 -2.87
CA VAL A 93 13.50 4.02 -3.33
C VAL A 93 12.19 4.10 -2.75
N GLY A 94 12.03 4.04 -1.61
CA GLY A 94 10.79 4.21 -0.98
C GLY A 94 9.89 3.05 -0.98
N LEU A 95 10.29 1.97 -1.54
CA LEU A 95 9.47 0.83 -1.56
C LEU A 95 10.13 -0.30 -0.83
N THR A 96 9.42 -0.98 0.02
CA THR A 96 9.98 -2.15 0.63
C THR A 96 9.01 -3.25 0.42
N VAL A 97 9.52 -4.43 0.42
CA VAL A 97 8.74 -5.55 0.17
C VAL A 97 7.77 -5.82 1.24
N SER A 98 6.76 -6.56 0.94
CA SER A 98 5.77 -6.95 1.85
C SER A 98 6.28 -7.32 3.18
N TYR A 99 5.56 -6.97 4.21
CA TYR A 99 5.90 -7.28 5.50
C TYR A 99 6.25 -8.70 5.71
N THR A 100 5.60 -9.61 5.03
CA THR A 100 5.93 -10.96 5.25
C THR A 100 7.19 -11.32 4.58
N HIS A 101 7.67 -10.62 3.63
CA HIS A 101 8.83 -10.99 3.00
C HIS A 101 9.94 -10.21 3.44
N LEU A 102 9.77 -9.20 4.18
CA LEU A 102 10.78 -8.42 4.54
C LEU A 102 11.84 -9.11 5.03
N ARG A 103 11.61 -10.08 5.69
CA ARG A 103 12.64 -10.69 6.17
C ARG A 103 13.23 -11.52 5.34
N ALA A 104 12.75 -11.82 4.37
CA ALA A 104 13.33 -12.68 3.50
C ALA A 104 14.54 -12.15 2.97
N HIS A 105 14.88 -11.07 3.20
CA HIS A 105 16.07 -10.72 2.68
C HIS A 105 16.72 -9.95 3.43
#